data_80f8e7deb530184d7f0b2aaeeba607cb
#
_entry.id   80f8e7deb530184d7f0b2aaeeba607cb
#
_cell.length_a   1.000
_cell.length_b   1.000
_cell.length_c   1.000
_cell.angle_alpha   90.00
_cell.angle_beta   90.00
_cell.angle_gamma   90.00
#
_symmetry.space_group_name_H-M   'P 1'
#
loop_
_entity.id
_entity.type
_entity.pdbx_description
1 polymer ?
#
loop_
_entity_poly.entity_id
_entity_poly.type
_entity_poly.pdbx_seq_one_letter_code
_entity_poly.pdbx_strand_id
1 'polypeptide(L)'
;MSKPRRILSIDIFRGITIAMMIIVNNPGSWAFVYSPLRHAKWHGCTPTDLVFPFFLFIVGAAMRFAFVRWHSFASKDFYTHVFFRTLSIFLAGTFIHAFPFIQQDWDWSSFRIMGVLQRIALAYGIAAIMVIHLDLKKIFISALGILIAYWGILWIGGGEDPYSLEHNLIRKIDIFLLGESHLYGGTGIQFDPEGLLSTIPSVVTVLIGYLVGSMLHTTKDFLDNVKRMSTFGIGLIIVGIIWGLLFPINKQLWTSSYVLFTGGIATLFLSALCFMIDIKKWKKPLWVFQIFGTNSIFLFVLSGLWTKIILRLRFDLEGQSISGYGYLYKTLFVPIGGDMFGSFLFAFAHLVGFWLVLLWLYRKKIFINL
;
A
#
# COMPACT_ATOMS: atom_id res chain seq x y z
N MET A 1 14.16 -5.68 -29.91
CA MET A 1 13.58 -4.89 -28.79
C MET A 1 14.43 -5.12 -27.55
N SER A 2 15.06 -4.07 -27.00
CA SER A 2 15.84 -4.18 -25.76
C SER A 2 14.90 -4.54 -24.60
N LYS A 3 15.30 -5.52 -23.77
CA LYS A 3 14.57 -5.86 -22.53
C LYS A 3 14.39 -4.58 -21.69
N PRO A 4 13.19 -4.32 -21.12
CA PRO A 4 12.98 -3.15 -20.28
C PRO A 4 14.01 -3.15 -19.14
N ARG A 5 14.70 -2.03 -18.96
CA ARG A 5 15.75 -1.88 -17.95
C ARG A 5 15.12 -2.01 -16.56
N ARG A 6 15.33 -3.14 -15.92
CA ARG A 6 14.89 -3.39 -14.54
C ARG A 6 15.72 -2.52 -13.60
N ILE A 7 15.06 -1.67 -12.81
CA ILE A 7 15.71 -0.80 -11.82
C ILE A 7 15.68 -1.48 -10.48
N LEU A 8 16.86 -1.90 -10.01
CA LEU A 8 17.01 -2.67 -8.77
C LEU A 8 16.50 -1.91 -7.53
N SER A 9 16.70 -0.59 -7.47
CA SER A 9 16.22 0.26 -6.37
C SER A 9 14.70 0.23 -6.22
N ILE A 10 13.92 0.14 -7.31
CA ILE A 10 12.47 -0.01 -7.25
C ILE A 10 12.07 -1.38 -6.69
N ASP A 11 12.75 -2.44 -7.11
CA ASP A 11 12.48 -3.79 -6.60
C ASP A 11 12.81 -3.92 -5.11
N ILE A 12 13.93 -3.33 -4.68
CA ILE A 12 14.33 -3.28 -3.26
C ILE A 12 13.34 -2.43 -2.45
N PHE A 13 12.92 -1.27 -2.97
CA PHE A 13 11.90 -0.45 -2.30
C PHE A 13 10.62 -1.24 -2.07
N ARG A 14 10.15 -1.96 -3.10
CA ARG A 14 8.98 -2.85 -2.98
C ARG A 14 9.19 -3.91 -1.91
N GLY A 15 10.38 -4.50 -1.86
CA GLY A 15 10.73 -5.50 -0.86
C GLY A 15 10.76 -4.96 0.57
N ILE A 16 11.31 -3.76 0.78
CA ILE A 16 11.29 -3.10 2.08
C ILE A 16 9.84 -2.81 2.49
N THR A 17 9.03 -2.29 1.57
CA THR A 17 7.63 -1.95 1.83
C THR A 17 6.81 -3.18 2.23
N ILE A 18 6.98 -4.31 1.54
CA ILE A 18 6.27 -5.55 1.90
C ILE A 18 6.79 -6.15 3.22
N ALA A 19 8.09 -6.04 3.50
CA ALA A 19 8.66 -6.46 4.77
C ALA A 19 8.08 -5.63 5.94
N MET A 20 7.98 -4.31 5.78
CA MET A 20 7.32 -3.44 6.75
C MET A 20 5.86 -3.82 6.93
N MET A 21 5.13 -4.09 5.83
CA MET A 21 3.73 -4.52 5.88
C MET A 21 3.56 -5.79 6.75
N ILE A 22 4.43 -6.79 6.61
CA ILE A 22 4.36 -8.01 7.43
C ILE A 22 4.53 -7.69 8.91
N ILE A 23 5.50 -6.85 9.26
CA ILE A 23 5.75 -6.48 10.66
C ILE A 23 4.56 -5.73 11.27
N VAL A 24 4.03 -4.73 10.57
CA VAL A 24 2.98 -3.88 11.13
C VAL A 24 1.60 -4.55 11.15
N ASN A 25 1.36 -5.55 10.31
CA ASN A 25 0.07 -6.26 10.23
C ASN A 25 0.02 -7.54 11.07
N ASN A 26 1.16 -8.00 11.62
CA ASN A 26 1.22 -9.26 12.38
C ASN A 26 1.86 -9.09 13.78
N PRO A 27 1.47 -8.07 14.60
CA PRO A 27 1.95 -8.00 15.97
C PRO A 27 1.41 -9.18 16.77
N GLY A 28 2.15 -9.72 17.71
CA GLY A 28 1.67 -10.82 18.56
C GLY A 28 0.42 -10.45 19.35
N SER A 29 0.29 -9.18 19.72
CA SER A 29 -0.92 -8.60 20.33
C SER A 29 -1.05 -7.13 19.94
N TRP A 30 -2.25 -6.71 19.56
CA TRP A 30 -2.56 -5.31 19.25
C TRP A 30 -2.51 -4.38 20.47
N ALA A 31 -2.65 -4.93 21.69
CA ALA A 31 -2.47 -4.17 22.92
C ALA A 31 -1.00 -3.79 23.14
N PHE A 32 -0.08 -4.63 22.70
CA PHE A 32 1.36 -4.53 22.94
C PHE A 32 2.12 -4.29 21.63
N VAL A 33 1.97 -3.09 21.08
CA VAL A 33 2.66 -2.65 19.84
C VAL A 33 3.46 -1.40 20.14
N TYR A 34 4.72 -1.33 19.70
CA TYR A 34 5.55 -0.12 19.82
C TYR A 34 4.92 1.05 19.05
N SER A 35 4.98 2.25 19.63
CA SER A 35 4.32 3.45 19.07
C SER A 35 4.61 3.70 17.58
N PRO A 36 5.84 3.57 17.04
CA PRO A 36 6.09 3.77 15.62
C PRO A 36 5.43 2.73 14.70
N LEU A 37 5.04 1.56 15.25
CA LEU A 37 4.39 0.47 14.53
C LEU A 37 2.86 0.52 14.61
N ARG A 38 2.29 1.50 15.34
CA ARG A 38 0.85 1.75 15.39
C ARG A 38 0.45 2.72 14.29
N HIS A 39 -0.79 2.61 13.82
CA HIS A 39 -1.40 3.65 13.00
C HIS A 39 -1.67 4.90 13.81
N ALA A 40 -1.67 6.07 13.15
CA ALA A 40 -2.25 7.28 13.73
C ALA A 40 -3.72 7.02 14.09
N LYS A 41 -4.17 7.56 15.23
CA LYS A 41 -5.56 7.33 15.69
C LYS A 41 -6.58 7.83 14.67
N TRP A 42 -6.40 9.05 14.18
CA TRP A 42 -7.20 9.65 13.12
C TRP A 42 -6.36 10.61 12.26
N HIS A 43 -6.04 11.80 12.75
CA HIS A 43 -5.14 12.73 12.07
C HIS A 43 -3.68 12.42 12.38
N GLY A 44 -2.79 12.73 11.43
CA GLY A 44 -1.35 12.47 11.53
C GLY A 44 -0.89 11.33 10.63
N CYS A 45 0.40 11.03 10.73
CA CYS A 45 1.05 9.97 9.95
C CYS A 45 2.19 9.37 10.76
N THR A 46 2.14 8.07 10.99
CA THR A 46 3.22 7.28 11.58
C THR A 46 4.01 6.55 10.50
N PRO A 47 5.17 5.95 10.80
CA PRO A 47 5.88 5.09 9.87
C PRO A 47 5.02 3.95 9.30
N THR A 48 4.09 3.40 10.09
CA THR A 48 3.13 2.38 9.64
C THR A 48 2.19 2.90 8.56
N ASP A 49 1.82 4.17 8.62
CA ASP A 49 0.93 4.79 7.65
C ASP A 49 1.60 5.07 6.30
N LEU A 50 2.92 4.96 6.20
CA LEU A 50 3.66 5.09 4.95
C LEU A 50 3.62 3.82 4.08
N VAL A 51 3.31 2.67 4.65
CA VAL A 51 3.40 1.38 3.94
C VAL A 51 2.49 1.35 2.71
N PHE A 52 1.23 1.69 2.87
CA PHE A 52 0.26 1.62 1.77
C PHE A 52 0.51 2.66 0.66
N PRO A 53 0.72 3.96 0.95
CA PRO A 53 1.07 4.91 -0.10
C PRO A 53 2.40 4.57 -0.81
N PHE A 54 3.37 3.96 -0.11
CA PHE A 54 4.59 3.47 -0.75
C PHE A 54 4.30 2.39 -1.79
N PHE A 55 3.38 1.47 -1.50
CA PHE A 55 2.94 0.49 -2.50
C PHE A 55 2.37 1.15 -3.74
N LEU A 56 1.46 2.09 -3.60
CA LEU A 56 0.84 2.80 -4.72
C LEU A 56 1.89 3.62 -5.50
N PHE A 57 2.79 4.29 -4.81
CA PHE A 57 3.89 5.02 -5.42
C PHE A 57 4.79 4.07 -6.25
N ILE A 58 5.17 2.92 -5.71
CA ILE A 58 6.01 1.93 -6.40
C ILE A 58 5.30 1.36 -7.62
N VAL A 59 3.99 1.14 -7.55
CA VAL A 59 3.16 0.74 -8.70
C VAL A 59 3.32 1.76 -9.83
N GLY A 60 3.20 3.05 -9.52
CA GLY A 60 3.40 4.13 -10.50
C GLY A 60 4.82 4.20 -11.05
N ALA A 61 5.84 4.14 -10.18
CA ALA A 61 7.22 4.15 -10.58
C ALA A 61 7.57 2.97 -11.50
N ALA A 62 7.08 1.76 -11.18
CA ALA A 62 7.28 0.57 -12.00
C ALA A 62 6.51 0.65 -13.34
N MET A 63 5.32 1.25 -13.35
CA MET A 63 4.49 1.44 -14.54
C MET A 63 5.24 2.21 -15.63
N ARG A 64 6.03 3.22 -15.27
CA ARG A 64 6.84 3.99 -16.23
C ARG A 64 7.76 3.10 -17.06
N PHE A 65 8.35 2.06 -16.47
CA PHE A 65 9.24 1.13 -17.15
C PHE A 65 8.51 -0.02 -17.84
N ALA A 66 7.42 -0.48 -17.25
CA ALA A 66 6.61 -1.56 -17.81
C ALA A 66 5.89 -1.13 -19.10
N PHE A 67 5.48 0.13 -19.19
CA PHE A 67 4.67 0.65 -20.29
C PHE A 67 5.48 1.22 -21.46
N VAL A 68 6.82 1.21 -21.41
CA VAL A 68 7.67 1.67 -22.52
C VAL A 68 7.28 1.05 -23.87
N ARG A 69 6.89 -0.24 -23.88
CA ARG A 69 6.43 -0.94 -25.09
C ARG A 69 5.09 -0.44 -25.65
N TRP A 70 4.30 0.25 -24.84
CA TRP A 70 2.95 0.71 -25.21
C TRP A 70 2.88 2.20 -25.53
N HIS A 71 3.95 2.97 -25.30
CA HIS A 71 3.95 4.44 -25.48
C HIS A 71 3.70 4.91 -26.90
N SER A 72 3.87 4.04 -27.90
CA SER A 72 3.66 4.41 -29.29
C SER A 72 2.19 4.32 -29.74
N PHE A 73 1.37 3.46 -29.12
CA PHE A 73 -0.03 3.26 -29.45
C PHE A 73 -0.81 2.63 -28.28
N ALA A 74 -1.95 3.24 -27.92
CA ALA A 74 -2.95 2.64 -27.06
C ALA A 74 -3.67 1.53 -27.86
N SER A 75 -3.06 0.34 -27.91
CA SER A 75 -3.63 -0.80 -28.63
C SER A 75 -4.71 -1.53 -27.82
N LYS A 76 -5.54 -2.33 -28.49
CA LYS A 76 -6.49 -3.23 -27.83
C LYS A 76 -5.78 -4.12 -26.80
N ASP A 77 -4.58 -4.59 -27.11
CA ASP A 77 -3.76 -5.42 -26.21
C ASP A 77 -3.36 -4.69 -24.92
N PHE A 78 -3.11 -3.37 -25.00
CA PHE A 78 -2.86 -2.55 -23.82
C PHE A 78 -4.07 -2.54 -22.88
N TYR A 79 -5.25 -2.21 -23.40
CA TYR A 79 -6.48 -2.16 -22.58
C TYR A 79 -6.84 -3.53 -22.01
N THR A 80 -6.68 -4.58 -22.81
CA THR A 80 -6.89 -5.95 -22.36
C THR A 80 -5.94 -6.30 -21.21
N HIS A 81 -4.64 -5.98 -21.34
CA HIS A 81 -3.65 -6.19 -20.30
C HIS A 81 -3.99 -5.43 -19.01
N VAL A 82 -4.34 -4.13 -19.12
CA VAL A 82 -4.71 -3.30 -17.96
C VAL A 82 -5.97 -3.85 -17.30
N PHE A 83 -6.99 -4.19 -18.08
CA PHE A 83 -8.25 -4.73 -17.57
C PHE A 83 -8.03 -6.04 -16.79
N PHE A 84 -7.38 -7.04 -17.40
CA PHE A 84 -7.16 -8.32 -16.71
C PHE A 84 -6.28 -8.19 -15.49
N ARG A 85 -5.27 -7.32 -15.51
CA ARG A 85 -4.44 -7.06 -14.34
C ARG A 85 -5.22 -6.38 -13.22
N THR A 86 -6.03 -5.37 -13.53
CA THR A 86 -6.92 -4.70 -12.58
C THR A 86 -7.89 -5.70 -11.97
N LEU A 87 -8.55 -6.51 -12.81
CA LEU A 87 -9.50 -7.53 -12.38
C LEU A 87 -8.84 -8.59 -11.50
N SER A 88 -7.66 -9.09 -11.88
CA SER A 88 -6.94 -10.13 -11.12
C SER A 88 -6.55 -9.64 -9.73
N ILE A 89 -6.06 -8.39 -9.59
CA ILE A 89 -5.70 -7.80 -8.29
C ILE A 89 -6.97 -7.58 -7.46
N PHE A 90 -8.06 -7.08 -8.07
CA PHE A 90 -9.33 -6.89 -7.39
C PHE A 90 -9.89 -8.22 -6.86
N LEU A 91 -9.92 -9.25 -7.69
CA LEU A 91 -10.39 -10.58 -7.31
C LEU A 91 -9.50 -11.24 -6.27
N ALA A 92 -8.18 -11.01 -6.29
CA ALA A 92 -7.30 -11.48 -5.22
C ALA A 92 -7.66 -10.86 -3.86
N GLY A 93 -8.06 -9.59 -3.81
CA GLY A 93 -8.58 -8.95 -2.59
C GLY A 93 -9.92 -9.56 -2.16
N THR A 94 -10.85 -9.75 -3.10
CA THR A 94 -12.14 -10.41 -2.85
C THR A 94 -11.94 -11.83 -2.33
N PHE A 95 -10.99 -12.58 -2.89
CA PHE A 95 -10.62 -13.91 -2.44
C PHE A 95 -10.16 -13.94 -0.98
N ILE A 96 -9.34 -12.97 -0.55
CA ILE A 96 -8.95 -12.86 0.86
C ILE A 96 -10.18 -12.56 1.74
N HIS A 97 -11.08 -11.66 1.32
CA HIS A 97 -12.27 -11.33 2.10
C HIS A 97 -13.22 -12.53 2.21
N ALA A 98 -13.39 -13.27 1.11
CA ALA A 98 -14.27 -14.44 1.04
C ALA A 98 -13.73 -15.69 1.77
N PHE A 99 -12.46 -15.71 2.17
CA PHE A 99 -11.89 -16.86 2.87
C PHE A 99 -12.33 -16.89 4.36
N PRO A 100 -12.67 -18.08 4.90
CA PRO A 100 -12.87 -19.36 4.22
C PRO A 100 -14.18 -19.39 3.44
N PHE A 101 -14.16 -20.05 2.29
CA PHE A 101 -15.29 -20.11 1.34
C PHE A 101 -16.46 -20.95 1.81
N ILE A 102 -16.27 -21.76 2.86
CA ILE A 102 -17.29 -22.61 3.46
C ILE A 102 -17.46 -22.13 4.89
N GLN A 103 -18.58 -21.49 5.17
CA GLN A 103 -19.03 -21.10 6.50
C GLN A 103 -20.48 -21.56 6.66
N GLN A 104 -20.82 -22.04 7.86
CA GLN A 104 -22.15 -22.52 8.18
C GLN A 104 -23.19 -21.39 8.12
N ASP A 105 -22.76 -20.18 8.51
CA ASP A 105 -23.60 -18.98 8.60
C ASP A 105 -23.07 -17.87 7.67
N TRP A 106 -22.88 -18.19 6.38
CA TRP A 106 -22.37 -17.22 5.41
C TRP A 106 -23.41 -16.12 5.14
N ASP A 107 -23.12 -14.92 5.58
CA ASP A 107 -23.96 -13.74 5.35
C ASP A 107 -23.31 -12.81 4.29
N TRP A 108 -23.84 -12.87 3.08
CA TRP A 108 -23.44 -11.99 1.98
C TRP A 108 -23.86 -10.53 2.22
N SER A 109 -24.85 -10.27 3.08
CA SER A 109 -25.34 -8.92 3.38
C SER A 109 -24.31 -8.08 4.15
N SER A 110 -23.32 -8.73 4.78
CA SER A 110 -22.23 -8.09 5.53
C SER A 110 -20.84 -8.28 4.89
N PHE A 111 -20.80 -8.75 3.64
CA PHE A 111 -19.54 -8.99 2.94
C PHE A 111 -18.84 -7.68 2.59
N ARG A 112 -17.63 -7.44 3.12
CA ARG A 112 -16.83 -6.26 2.82
C ARG A 112 -16.35 -6.28 1.38
N ILE A 113 -16.73 -5.25 0.60
CA ILE A 113 -16.44 -5.15 -0.84
C ILE A 113 -15.07 -4.54 -1.08
N MET A 114 -14.78 -3.40 -0.45
CA MET A 114 -13.54 -2.67 -0.64
C MET A 114 -12.43 -3.15 0.29
N GLY A 115 -11.18 -2.87 -0.06
CA GLY A 115 -10.01 -3.20 0.74
C GLY A 115 -8.73 -2.81 0.01
N VAL A 116 -7.59 -3.14 0.61
CA VAL A 116 -6.27 -2.71 0.12
C VAL A 116 -6.01 -3.12 -1.33
N LEU A 117 -6.23 -4.38 -1.70
CA LEU A 117 -5.99 -4.85 -3.07
C LEU A 117 -6.99 -4.28 -4.07
N GLN A 118 -8.26 -4.10 -3.68
CA GLN A 118 -9.28 -3.48 -4.51
C GLN A 118 -8.91 -2.03 -4.83
N ARG A 119 -8.47 -1.26 -3.83
CA ARG A 119 -7.96 0.10 -4.05
C ARG A 119 -6.72 0.13 -4.94
N ILE A 120 -5.75 -0.78 -4.73
CA ILE A 120 -4.57 -0.88 -5.61
C ILE A 120 -5.00 -1.16 -7.05
N ALA A 121 -5.93 -2.08 -7.24
CA ALA A 121 -6.46 -2.44 -8.56
C ALA A 121 -7.09 -1.24 -9.27
N LEU A 122 -8.02 -0.54 -8.60
CA LEU A 122 -8.72 0.61 -9.17
C LEU A 122 -7.75 1.78 -9.43
N ALA A 123 -6.88 2.10 -8.47
CA ALA A 123 -5.89 3.16 -8.64
C ALA A 123 -4.90 2.85 -9.78
N TYR A 124 -4.46 1.59 -9.91
CA TYR A 124 -3.64 1.13 -11.03
C TYR A 124 -4.36 1.28 -12.36
N GLY A 125 -5.61 0.79 -12.47
CA GLY A 125 -6.37 0.83 -13.72
C GLY A 125 -6.62 2.25 -14.22
N ILE A 126 -7.07 3.15 -13.32
CA ILE A 126 -7.30 4.56 -13.64
C ILE A 126 -5.99 5.25 -14.03
N ALA A 127 -4.94 5.09 -13.22
CA ALA A 127 -3.63 5.68 -13.52
C ALA A 127 -3.06 5.16 -14.84
N ALA A 128 -3.21 3.86 -15.16
CA ALA A 128 -2.76 3.27 -16.42
C ALA A 128 -3.41 3.93 -17.63
N ILE A 129 -4.73 4.19 -17.57
CA ILE A 129 -5.44 4.89 -18.62
C ILE A 129 -4.96 6.35 -18.74
N MET A 130 -4.74 7.02 -17.61
CA MET A 130 -4.26 8.41 -17.63
C MET A 130 -2.86 8.51 -18.26
N VAL A 131 -1.93 7.66 -17.87
CA VAL A 131 -0.53 7.77 -18.33
C VAL A 131 -0.31 7.37 -19.79
N ILE A 132 -1.22 6.61 -20.41
CA ILE A 132 -1.12 6.27 -21.83
C ILE A 132 -1.67 7.40 -22.73
N HIS A 133 -2.62 8.18 -22.23
CA HIS A 133 -3.28 9.25 -22.99
C HIS A 133 -2.74 10.64 -22.72
N LEU A 134 -2.10 10.86 -21.56
CA LEU A 134 -1.65 12.16 -21.12
C LEU A 134 -0.12 12.25 -21.14
N ASP A 135 0.41 13.37 -21.60
CA ASP A 135 1.82 13.69 -21.42
C ASP A 135 2.13 14.08 -19.96
N LEU A 136 3.40 14.12 -19.59
CA LEU A 136 3.85 14.36 -18.21
C LEU A 136 3.30 15.67 -17.62
N LYS A 137 3.16 16.73 -18.45
CA LYS A 137 2.61 18.01 -18.03
C LYS A 137 1.12 17.90 -17.71
N LYS A 138 0.36 17.22 -18.58
CA LYS A 138 -1.07 16.99 -18.35
C LYS A 138 -1.31 16.07 -17.16
N ILE A 139 -0.47 15.03 -16.97
CA ILE A 139 -0.52 14.18 -15.77
C ILE A 139 -0.33 15.01 -14.50
N PHE A 140 0.66 15.91 -14.47
CA PHE A 140 0.90 16.77 -13.32
C PHE A 140 -0.29 17.72 -13.06
N ILE A 141 -0.82 18.36 -14.10
CA ILE A 141 -1.99 19.27 -13.98
C ILE A 141 -3.22 18.49 -13.51
N SER A 142 -3.48 17.30 -14.07
CA SER A 142 -4.61 16.46 -13.66
C SER A 142 -4.48 16.00 -12.21
N ALA A 143 -3.27 15.61 -11.78
CA ALA A 143 -3.00 15.24 -10.40
C ALA A 143 -3.31 16.39 -9.43
N LEU A 144 -2.85 17.61 -9.76
CA LEU A 144 -3.15 18.81 -8.98
C LEU A 144 -4.65 19.11 -8.96
N GLY A 145 -5.31 19.06 -10.13
CA GLY A 145 -6.75 19.26 -10.24
C GLY A 145 -7.57 18.26 -9.40
N ILE A 146 -7.19 16.97 -9.42
CA ILE A 146 -7.82 15.93 -8.60
C ILE A 146 -7.67 16.25 -7.10
N LEU A 147 -6.47 16.65 -6.64
CA LEU A 147 -6.24 16.94 -5.22
C LEU A 147 -7.02 18.17 -4.75
N ILE A 148 -7.10 19.23 -5.56
CA ILE A 148 -7.87 20.44 -5.24
C ILE A 148 -9.37 20.15 -5.25
N ALA A 149 -9.86 19.46 -6.28
CA ALA A 149 -11.28 19.10 -6.38
C ALA A 149 -11.72 18.18 -5.23
N TYR A 150 -10.88 17.18 -4.89
CA TYR A 150 -11.15 16.29 -3.76
C TYR A 150 -11.25 17.04 -2.42
N TRP A 151 -10.31 17.95 -2.17
CA TRP A 151 -10.35 18.80 -0.98
C TRP A 151 -11.64 19.66 -0.94
N GLY A 152 -11.97 20.33 -2.05
CA GLY A 152 -13.17 21.15 -2.15
C GLY A 152 -14.47 20.35 -1.96
N ILE A 153 -14.56 19.15 -2.56
CA ILE A 153 -15.72 18.26 -2.43
C ILE A 153 -15.90 17.82 -0.97
N LEU A 154 -14.83 17.42 -0.29
CA LEU A 154 -14.92 17.02 1.12
C LEU A 154 -15.29 18.18 2.03
N TRP A 155 -14.72 19.37 1.78
CA TRP A 155 -15.02 20.58 2.56
C TRP A 155 -16.48 21.00 2.43
N ILE A 156 -17.02 21.03 1.21
CA ILE A 156 -18.41 21.42 0.93
C ILE A 156 -19.39 20.34 1.44
N GLY A 157 -19.11 19.06 1.22
CA GLY A 157 -20.03 17.96 1.51
C GLY A 157 -19.99 17.43 2.95
N GLY A 158 -18.96 17.81 3.72
CA GLY A 158 -18.76 17.28 5.09
C GLY A 158 -19.53 18.02 6.18
N GLY A 159 -20.09 19.23 5.92
CA GLY A 159 -20.83 20.02 6.92
C GLY A 159 -19.89 20.73 7.92
N GLU A 160 -20.28 20.79 9.19
CA GLU A 160 -19.55 21.54 10.23
C GLU A 160 -18.18 20.94 10.57
N ASP A 161 -18.05 19.62 10.53
CA ASP A 161 -16.77 18.90 10.74
C ASP A 161 -16.46 17.93 9.60
N PRO A 162 -16.01 18.46 8.46
CA PRO A 162 -15.87 17.69 7.23
C PRO A 162 -14.81 16.59 7.29
N TYR A 163 -13.93 16.63 8.27
CA TYR A 163 -12.82 15.69 8.40
C TYR A 163 -12.92 14.76 9.61
N SER A 164 -14.06 14.77 10.32
CA SER A 164 -14.33 13.81 11.39
C SER A 164 -14.61 12.41 10.86
N LEU A 165 -14.53 11.42 11.74
CA LEU A 165 -14.86 10.04 11.39
C LEU A 165 -16.35 9.88 11.09
N GLU A 166 -17.19 10.57 11.85
CA GLU A 166 -18.65 10.41 11.83
C GLU A 166 -19.31 11.13 10.66
N HIS A 167 -18.85 12.37 10.34
CA HIS A 167 -19.60 13.30 9.47
C HIS A 167 -19.00 13.46 8.07
N ASN A 168 -17.80 12.88 7.81
CA ASN A 168 -17.14 13.05 6.53
C ASN A 168 -17.95 12.53 5.34
N LEU A 169 -17.78 13.21 4.20
CA LEU A 169 -18.51 12.89 2.97
C LEU A 169 -18.16 11.49 2.41
N ILE A 170 -16.94 10.99 2.66
CA ILE A 170 -16.49 9.67 2.17
C ILE A 170 -17.43 8.60 2.74
N ARG A 171 -17.63 8.61 4.07
CA ARG A 171 -18.52 7.68 4.75
C ARG A 171 -19.95 7.75 4.19
N LYS A 172 -20.48 8.97 3.99
CA LYS A 172 -21.84 9.16 3.44
C LYS A 172 -21.97 8.55 2.04
N ILE A 173 -21.00 8.78 1.16
CA ILE A 173 -21.00 8.25 -0.22
C ILE A 173 -20.80 6.74 -0.21
N ASP A 174 -19.87 6.23 0.57
CA ASP A 174 -19.59 4.79 0.62
C ASP A 174 -20.80 4.02 1.19
N ILE A 175 -21.50 4.56 2.21
CA ILE A 175 -22.78 3.99 2.71
C ILE A 175 -23.85 4.00 1.62
N PHE A 176 -23.97 5.11 0.88
CA PHE A 176 -24.98 5.23 -0.18
C PHE A 176 -24.74 4.26 -1.33
N LEU A 177 -23.48 4.06 -1.75
CA LEU A 177 -23.13 3.24 -2.92
C LEU A 177 -22.95 1.76 -2.58
N LEU A 178 -22.39 1.44 -1.42
CA LEU A 178 -22.03 0.07 -1.04
C LEU A 178 -22.97 -0.54 -0.01
N GLY A 179 -23.65 0.29 0.78
CA GLY A 179 -24.41 -0.13 1.94
C GLY A 179 -23.54 -0.17 3.21
N GLU A 180 -24.13 0.21 4.34
CA GLU A 180 -23.41 0.32 5.62
C GLU A 180 -22.80 -1.01 6.08
N SER A 181 -23.53 -2.13 5.89
CA SER A 181 -23.09 -3.47 6.27
C SER A 181 -21.87 -3.99 5.49
N HIS A 182 -21.59 -3.42 4.32
CA HIS A 182 -20.47 -3.79 3.45
C HIS A 182 -19.18 -3.01 3.74
N LEU A 183 -19.21 -2.10 4.71
CA LEU A 183 -18.05 -1.29 5.12
C LEU A 183 -17.27 -1.95 6.26
N TYR A 184 -16.04 -1.50 6.46
CA TYR A 184 -15.19 -1.97 7.56
C TYR A 184 -15.66 -1.41 8.90
N GLY A 185 -15.87 -2.29 9.89
CA GLY A 185 -16.34 -1.90 11.24
C GLY A 185 -15.24 -1.70 12.29
N GLY A 186 -13.97 -1.89 11.92
CA GLY A 186 -12.86 -1.86 12.88
C GLY A 186 -12.46 -0.48 13.40
N THR A 187 -13.12 0.59 12.96
CA THR A 187 -12.93 1.97 13.44
C THR A 187 -13.88 2.36 14.57
N GLY A 188 -14.72 1.44 15.02
CA GLY A 188 -15.77 1.69 16.02
C GLY A 188 -17.12 2.05 15.42
N ILE A 189 -17.13 2.59 14.21
CA ILE A 189 -18.32 2.78 13.37
C ILE A 189 -18.05 2.23 11.98
N GLN A 190 -19.09 2.01 11.16
CA GLN A 190 -18.94 1.53 9.80
C GLN A 190 -18.34 2.63 8.91
N PHE A 191 -17.06 2.45 8.58
CA PHE A 191 -16.28 3.34 7.74
C PHE A 191 -15.18 2.54 7.02
N ASP A 192 -15.06 2.67 5.71
CA ASP A 192 -14.01 1.97 4.98
C ASP A 192 -12.82 2.90 4.65
N PRO A 193 -11.64 2.66 5.29
CA PRO A 193 -10.41 3.41 4.96
C PRO A 193 -9.99 3.25 3.50
N GLU A 194 -10.41 2.18 2.84
CA GLU A 194 -10.17 1.86 1.44
C GLU A 194 -11.40 2.10 0.55
N GLY A 195 -12.35 2.96 0.95
CA GLY A 195 -13.60 3.24 0.25
C GLY A 195 -13.45 3.82 -1.15
N LEU A 196 -14.58 3.93 -1.86
CA LEU A 196 -14.62 4.33 -3.27
C LEU A 196 -14.14 5.77 -3.48
N LEU A 197 -14.72 6.72 -2.72
CA LEU A 197 -14.40 8.14 -2.91
C LEU A 197 -12.93 8.42 -2.61
N SER A 198 -12.39 7.86 -1.52
CA SER A 198 -10.98 8.03 -1.14
C SER A 198 -9.99 7.28 -2.06
N THR A 199 -10.49 6.46 -2.97
CA THR A 199 -9.68 5.85 -4.05
C THR A 199 -9.25 6.91 -5.09
N ILE A 200 -10.02 7.98 -5.29
CA ILE A 200 -9.69 9.04 -6.26
C ILE A 200 -8.33 9.69 -5.98
N PRO A 201 -8.06 10.24 -4.78
CA PRO A 201 -6.75 10.80 -4.48
C PRO A 201 -5.64 9.74 -4.40
N SER A 202 -5.95 8.46 -4.17
CA SER A 202 -4.96 7.39 -4.22
C SER A 202 -4.39 7.15 -5.62
N VAL A 203 -5.15 7.46 -6.68
CA VAL A 203 -4.65 7.52 -8.07
C VAL A 203 -3.50 8.50 -8.18
N VAL A 204 -3.59 9.68 -7.52
CA VAL A 204 -2.53 10.68 -7.54
C VAL A 204 -1.24 10.16 -6.91
N THR A 205 -1.33 9.33 -5.86
CA THR A 205 -0.15 8.66 -5.30
C THR A 205 0.57 7.79 -6.35
N VAL A 206 -0.19 7.06 -7.18
CA VAL A 206 0.36 6.30 -8.31
C VAL A 206 0.98 7.23 -9.36
N LEU A 207 0.29 8.35 -9.71
CA LEU A 207 0.78 9.31 -10.68
C LEU A 207 2.07 10.01 -10.23
N ILE A 208 2.21 10.34 -8.93
CA ILE A 208 3.47 10.84 -8.36
C ILE A 208 4.59 9.82 -8.59
N GLY A 209 4.33 8.54 -8.29
CA GLY A 209 5.29 7.47 -8.57
C GLY A 209 5.69 7.39 -10.04
N TYR A 210 4.74 7.53 -10.96
CA TYR A 210 5.00 7.54 -12.41
C TYR A 210 5.85 8.74 -12.84
N LEU A 211 5.56 9.94 -12.34
CA LEU A 211 6.34 11.16 -12.60
C LEU A 211 7.79 10.99 -12.10
N VAL A 212 7.97 10.47 -10.89
CA VAL A 212 9.29 10.21 -10.31
C VAL A 212 10.03 9.10 -11.09
N GLY A 213 9.34 8.04 -11.50
CA GLY A 213 9.89 7.02 -12.40
C GLY A 213 10.38 7.61 -13.73
N SER A 214 9.68 8.65 -14.23
CA SER A 214 10.10 9.37 -15.44
C SER A 214 11.39 10.18 -15.24
N MET A 215 11.60 10.75 -14.05
CA MET A 215 12.83 11.48 -13.72
C MET A 215 14.06 10.56 -13.71
N LEU A 216 13.91 9.29 -13.37
CA LEU A 216 15.01 8.30 -13.42
C LEU A 216 15.54 8.01 -14.84
N HIS A 217 14.81 8.42 -15.86
CA HIS A 217 15.14 8.13 -17.26
C HIS A 217 15.60 9.35 -18.05
N THR A 218 15.65 10.54 -17.44
CA THR A 218 15.70 11.82 -18.19
C THR A 218 17.11 12.27 -18.52
N THR A 219 18.12 11.99 -17.70
CA THR A 219 19.49 12.48 -17.90
C THR A 219 20.52 11.35 -17.99
N LYS A 220 21.66 11.63 -18.68
CA LYS A 220 22.79 10.70 -18.73
C LYS A 220 23.49 10.59 -17.37
N ASP A 221 23.49 11.65 -16.58
CA ASP A 221 24.04 11.66 -15.22
C ASP A 221 22.97 11.22 -14.22
N PHE A 222 23.19 10.06 -13.62
CA PHE A 222 22.28 9.47 -12.65
C PHE A 222 22.25 10.26 -11.33
N LEU A 223 23.33 10.96 -10.97
CA LEU A 223 23.37 11.80 -9.78
C LEU A 223 22.47 13.02 -9.92
N ASP A 224 22.39 13.62 -11.11
CA ASP A 224 21.46 14.72 -11.36
C ASP A 224 20.01 14.28 -11.24
N ASN A 225 19.67 13.06 -11.69
CA ASN A 225 18.35 12.50 -11.49
C ASN A 225 18.01 12.35 -9.99
N VAL A 226 18.96 11.84 -9.19
CA VAL A 226 18.81 11.71 -7.73
C VAL A 226 18.59 13.08 -7.08
N LYS A 227 19.37 14.12 -7.45
CA LYS A 227 19.19 15.48 -6.93
C LYS A 227 17.82 16.05 -7.28
N ARG A 228 17.37 15.94 -8.54
CA ARG A 228 16.04 16.41 -8.98
C ARG A 228 14.91 15.72 -8.23
N MET A 229 15.00 14.40 -8.07
CA MET A 229 14.04 13.64 -7.27
C MET A 229 14.02 14.11 -5.83
N SER A 230 15.20 14.34 -5.22
CA SER A 230 15.28 14.81 -3.82
C SER A 230 14.66 16.19 -3.66
N THR A 231 14.96 17.14 -4.57
CA THR A 231 14.35 18.47 -4.55
C THR A 231 12.83 18.41 -4.73
N PHE A 232 12.35 17.59 -5.66
CA PHE A 232 10.92 17.39 -5.88
C PHE A 232 10.25 16.77 -4.65
N GLY A 233 10.87 15.75 -4.04
CA GLY A 233 10.36 15.10 -2.83
C GLY A 233 10.27 16.05 -1.63
N ILE A 234 11.29 16.87 -1.42
CA ILE A 234 11.29 17.93 -0.38
C ILE A 234 10.16 18.92 -0.63
N GLY A 235 10.00 19.39 -1.88
CA GLY A 235 8.90 20.28 -2.26
C GLY A 235 7.52 19.68 -1.95
N LEU A 236 7.29 18.42 -2.29
CA LEU A 236 6.03 17.71 -1.97
C LEU A 236 5.78 17.64 -0.46
N ILE A 237 6.81 17.36 0.35
CA ILE A 237 6.68 17.31 1.82
C ILE A 237 6.29 18.67 2.37
N ILE A 238 6.99 19.74 1.95
CA ILE A 238 6.72 21.09 2.42
C ILE A 238 5.29 21.51 2.07
N VAL A 239 4.88 21.33 0.80
CA VAL A 239 3.51 21.64 0.38
C VAL A 239 2.49 20.80 1.12
N GLY A 240 2.77 19.49 1.33
CA GLY A 240 1.90 18.59 2.09
C GLY A 240 1.72 19.02 3.55
N ILE A 241 2.78 19.48 4.21
CA ILE A 241 2.73 20.00 5.59
C ILE A 241 1.92 21.31 5.64
N ILE A 242 2.20 22.26 4.74
CA ILE A 242 1.51 23.56 4.69
C ILE A 242 0.02 23.34 4.41
N TRP A 243 -0.33 22.50 3.43
CA TRP A 243 -1.72 22.17 3.14
C TRP A 243 -2.38 21.41 4.30
N GLY A 244 -1.59 20.64 5.07
CA GLY A 244 -2.01 19.93 6.27
C GLY A 244 -2.58 20.83 7.37
N LEU A 245 -2.29 22.13 7.36
CA LEU A 245 -2.88 23.11 8.27
C LEU A 245 -4.36 23.39 7.98
N LEU A 246 -4.79 23.22 6.72
CA LEU A 246 -6.16 23.45 6.26
C LEU A 246 -6.90 22.13 6.01
N PHE A 247 -6.20 21.12 5.54
CA PHE A 247 -6.70 19.79 5.23
C PHE A 247 -5.82 18.76 5.94
N PRO A 248 -6.15 18.36 7.17
CA PRO A 248 -5.29 17.57 8.04
C PRO A 248 -4.72 16.32 7.34
N ILE A 249 -3.44 16.03 7.61
CA ILE A 249 -2.81 14.80 7.11
C ILE A 249 -3.56 13.62 7.72
N ASN A 250 -4.26 12.84 6.89
CA ASN A 250 -5.09 11.73 7.33
C ASN A 250 -5.07 10.60 6.29
N LYS A 251 -4.60 9.42 6.71
CA LYS A 251 -4.54 8.22 5.90
C LYS A 251 -5.93 7.66 5.59
N GLN A 252 -6.82 7.69 6.57
CA GLN A 252 -8.14 7.07 6.48
C GLN A 252 -9.01 7.79 5.44
N LEU A 253 -8.91 9.12 5.39
CA LEU A 253 -9.54 9.96 4.38
C LEU A 253 -8.72 10.08 3.09
N TRP A 254 -7.46 9.63 3.08
CA TRP A 254 -6.51 9.80 1.97
C TRP A 254 -6.41 11.24 1.50
N THR A 255 -6.27 12.18 2.46
CA THR A 255 -6.31 13.62 2.19
C THR A 255 -5.24 14.06 1.19
N SER A 256 -5.48 15.17 0.49
CA SER A 256 -4.53 15.70 -0.49
C SER A 256 -3.18 16.05 0.15
N SER A 257 -3.20 16.58 1.37
CA SER A 257 -2.00 16.82 2.19
C SER A 257 -1.24 15.53 2.49
N TYR A 258 -1.94 14.44 2.83
CA TYR A 258 -1.35 13.13 3.06
C TYR A 258 -0.72 12.55 1.77
N VAL A 259 -1.39 12.70 0.62
CA VAL A 259 -0.85 12.26 -0.68
C VAL A 259 0.48 12.94 -0.99
N LEU A 260 0.55 14.27 -0.83
CA LEU A 260 1.78 15.02 -1.09
C LEU A 260 2.87 14.69 -0.07
N PHE A 261 2.53 14.65 1.22
CA PHE A 261 3.46 14.35 2.28
C PHE A 261 4.09 12.95 2.10
N THR A 262 3.26 11.92 1.91
CA THR A 262 3.73 10.53 1.76
C THR A 262 4.40 10.29 0.41
N GLY A 263 3.91 10.93 -0.67
CA GLY A 263 4.55 10.90 -1.99
C GLY A 263 5.93 11.53 -1.98
N GLY A 264 6.11 12.62 -1.22
CA GLY A 264 7.40 13.26 -1.01
C GLY A 264 8.38 12.35 -0.24
N ILE A 265 7.93 11.73 0.86
CA ILE A 265 8.76 10.77 1.62
C ILE A 265 9.13 9.57 0.75
N ALA A 266 8.17 9.01 -0.02
CA ALA A 266 8.45 7.91 -0.95
C ALA A 266 9.50 8.28 -2.00
N THR A 267 9.43 9.52 -2.51
CA THR A 267 10.38 10.05 -3.48
C THR A 267 11.78 10.16 -2.88
N LEU A 268 11.90 10.70 -1.67
CA LEU A 268 13.20 10.80 -0.96
C LEU A 268 13.77 9.40 -0.66
N PHE A 269 12.91 8.48 -0.23
CA PHE A 269 13.32 7.12 0.06
C PHE A 269 13.84 6.40 -1.20
N LEU A 270 13.13 6.51 -2.33
CA LEU A 270 13.59 5.98 -3.61
C LEU A 270 14.90 6.65 -4.06
N SER A 271 15.02 7.97 -3.90
CA SER A 271 16.22 8.74 -4.22
C SER A 271 17.43 8.24 -3.41
N ALA A 272 17.26 8.00 -2.11
CA ALA A 272 18.29 7.43 -1.24
C ALA A 272 18.68 6.01 -1.69
N LEU A 273 17.71 5.15 -2.02
CA LEU A 273 17.99 3.82 -2.55
C LEU A 273 18.75 3.88 -3.88
N CYS A 274 18.36 4.76 -4.80
CA CYS A 274 19.09 4.97 -6.04
C CYS A 274 20.53 5.42 -5.80
N PHE A 275 20.75 6.34 -4.85
CA PHE A 275 22.10 6.76 -4.47
C PHE A 275 22.92 5.60 -3.91
N MET A 276 22.37 4.84 -2.98
CA MET A 276 23.08 3.73 -2.35
C MET A 276 23.36 2.58 -3.34
N ILE A 277 22.37 2.18 -4.14
CA ILE A 277 22.45 0.99 -4.98
C ILE A 277 23.11 1.28 -6.32
N ASP A 278 22.70 2.36 -6.99
CA ASP A 278 23.05 2.62 -8.38
C ASP A 278 24.32 3.48 -8.48
N ILE A 279 24.57 4.40 -7.50
CA ILE A 279 25.77 5.22 -7.46
C ILE A 279 26.85 4.57 -6.60
N LYS A 280 26.57 4.30 -5.32
CA LYS A 280 27.55 3.73 -4.39
C LYS A 280 27.76 2.21 -4.54
N LYS A 281 26.92 1.53 -5.34
CA LYS A 281 26.99 0.09 -5.63
C LYS A 281 26.82 -0.82 -4.40
N TRP A 282 26.19 -0.34 -3.33
CA TRP A 282 25.92 -1.10 -2.12
C TRP A 282 24.75 -2.06 -2.29
N LYS A 283 24.99 -3.18 -2.99
CA LYS A 283 23.92 -4.13 -3.34
C LYS A 283 23.82 -5.30 -2.34
N LYS A 284 24.95 -5.74 -1.78
CA LYS A 284 25.01 -6.97 -0.95
C LYS A 284 24.08 -6.98 0.25
N PRO A 285 23.99 -5.94 1.10
CA PRO A 285 23.10 -6.00 2.28
C PRO A 285 21.61 -5.94 1.90
N LEU A 286 21.28 -5.51 0.69
CA LEU A 286 19.89 -5.25 0.26
C LEU A 286 19.28 -6.41 -0.54
N TRP A 287 20.02 -7.48 -0.83
CA TRP A 287 19.51 -8.63 -1.59
C TRP A 287 18.33 -9.33 -0.91
N VAL A 288 18.29 -9.30 0.43
CA VAL A 288 17.18 -9.84 1.23
C VAL A 288 15.85 -9.19 0.81
N PHE A 289 15.85 -7.87 0.66
CA PHE A 289 14.65 -7.13 0.24
C PHE A 289 14.35 -7.33 -1.26
N GLN A 290 15.35 -7.61 -2.09
CA GLN A 290 15.09 -7.98 -3.49
C GLN A 290 14.23 -9.25 -3.57
N ILE A 291 14.45 -10.24 -2.69
CA ILE A 291 13.61 -11.44 -2.62
C ILE A 291 12.17 -11.10 -2.31
N PHE A 292 11.92 -10.27 -1.28
CA PHE A 292 10.57 -9.79 -0.96
C PHE A 292 9.91 -9.07 -2.14
N GLY A 293 10.66 -8.29 -2.91
CA GLY A 293 10.15 -7.54 -4.04
C GLY A 293 9.73 -8.38 -5.26
N THR A 294 10.14 -9.67 -5.33
CA THR A 294 9.85 -10.51 -6.51
C THR A 294 8.41 -11.01 -6.59
N ASN A 295 7.80 -11.33 -5.45
CA ASN A 295 6.46 -11.92 -5.34
C ASN A 295 5.58 -11.16 -4.34
N SER A 296 5.57 -9.83 -4.39
CA SER A 296 4.97 -8.97 -3.36
C SER A 296 3.45 -9.16 -3.21
N ILE A 297 2.68 -9.25 -4.30
CA ILE A 297 1.22 -9.44 -4.24
C ILE A 297 0.90 -10.85 -3.73
N PHE A 298 1.63 -11.86 -4.20
CA PHE A 298 1.50 -13.21 -3.70
C PHE A 298 1.72 -13.27 -2.18
N LEU A 299 2.77 -12.61 -1.67
CA LEU A 299 3.03 -12.56 -0.25
C LEU A 299 1.93 -11.84 0.52
N PHE A 300 1.37 -10.76 -0.03
CA PHE A 300 0.21 -10.08 0.58
C PHE A 300 -0.96 -11.06 0.76
N VAL A 301 -1.32 -11.79 -0.30
CA VAL A 301 -2.40 -12.78 -0.25
C VAL A 301 -2.07 -13.90 0.74
N LEU A 302 -0.85 -14.45 0.66
CA LEU A 302 -0.41 -15.54 1.54
C LEU A 302 -0.47 -15.13 3.02
N SER A 303 0.01 -13.94 3.37
CA SER A 303 -0.01 -13.44 4.75
C SER A 303 -1.42 -13.23 5.27
N GLY A 304 -2.33 -12.71 4.43
CA GLY A 304 -3.73 -12.55 4.79
C GLY A 304 -4.44 -13.88 5.04
N LEU A 305 -4.21 -14.87 4.18
CA LEU A 305 -4.77 -16.23 4.35
C LEU A 305 -4.19 -16.90 5.58
N TRP A 306 -2.88 -16.84 5.77
CA TRP A 306 -2.19 -17.40 6.93
C TRP A 306 -2.78 -16.87 8.24
N THR A 307 -2.91 -15.55 8.36
CA THR A 307 -3.49 -14.92 9.56
C THR A 307 -4.91 -15.41 9.81
N LYS A 308 -5.74 -15.51 8.77
CA LYS A 308 -7.12 -16.02 8.89
C LYS A 308 -7.17 -17.50 9.30
N ILE A 309 -6.26 -18.33 8.80
CA ILE A 309 -6.17 -19.75 9.17
C ILE A 309 -5.80 -19.87 10.65
N ILE A 310 -4.70 -19.25 11.05
CA ILE A 310 -4.17 -19.41 12.42
C ILE A 310 -5.08 -18.80 13.49
N LEU A 311 -5.85 -17.76 13.15
CA LEU A 311 -6.88 -17.20 14.04
C LEU A 311 -8.06 -18.16 14.27
N ARG A 312 -8.35 -19.07 13.33
CA ARG A 312 -9.44 -20.05 13.44
C ARG A 312 -9.06 -21.32 14.17
N LEU A 313 -7.80 -21.70 14.15
CA LEU A 313 -7.31 -22.83 14.94
C LEU A 313 -7.54 -22.55 16.43
N ARG A 314 -8.07 -23.51 17.18
CA ARG A 314 -8.35 -23.38 18.61
C ARG A 314 -7.45 -24.29 19.41
N PHE A 315 -6.85 -23.76 20.47
CA PHE A 315 -6.00 -24.48 21.39
C PHE A 315 -6.46 -24.18 22.81
N ASP A 316 -6.33 -25.16 23.70
CA ASP A 316 -6.55 -24.95 25.13
C ASP A 316 -5.28 -24.37 25.76
N LEU A 317 -5.43 -23.30 26.54
CA LEU A 317 -4.40 -22.75 27.39
C LEU A 317 -5.02 -22.44 28.75
N GLU A 318 -4.62 -23.20 29.77
CA GLU A 318 -5.09 -23.05 31.16
C GLU A 318 -6.63 -23.12 31.28
N GLY A 319 -7.28 -24.02 30.51
CA GLY A 319 -8.72 -24.16 30.49
C GLY A 319 -9.48 -23.12 29.65
N GLN A 320 -8.77 -22.26 28.94
CA GLN A 320 -9.36 -21.27 28.02
C GLN A 320 -9.11 -21.63 26.55
N SER A 321 -10.14 -21.66 25.74
CA SER A 321 -10.01 -21.86 24.28
C SER A 321 -9.55 -20.56 23.62
N ILE A 322 -8.32 -20.51 23.17
CA ILE A 322 -7.72 -19.36 22.49
C ILE A 322 -7.36 -19.68 21.04
N SER A 323 -7.20 -18.65 20.20
CA SER A 323 -6.75 -18.84 18.82
C SER A 323 -5.32 -19.37 18.76
N GLY A 324 -4.97 -20.09 17.70
CA GLY A 324 -3.58 -20.53 17.46
C GLY A 324 -2.61 -19.36 17.38
N TYR A 325 -3.07 -18.21 16.90
CA TYR A 325 -2.30 -16.96 16.91
C TYR A 325 -1.95 -16.54 18.35
N GLY A 326 -2.96 -16.46 19.21
CA GLY A 326 -2.77 -16.12 20.62
C GLY A 326 -1.98 -17.19 21.40
N TYR A 327 -2.20 -18.46 21.06
CA TYR A 327 -1.45 -19.58 21.67
C TYR A 327 0.04 -19.47 21.39
N LEU A 328 0.46 -19.35 20.13
CA LEU A 328 1.86 -19.21 19.75
C LEU A 328 2.49 -17.97 20.39
N TYR A 329 1.79 -16.82 20.37
CA TYR A 329 2.28 -15.60 20.98
C TYR A 329 2.54 -15.79 22.48
N LYS A 330 1.56 -16.27 23.24
CA LYS A 330 1.64 -16.40 24.69
C LYS A 330 2.63 -17.48 25.15
N THR A 331 2.70 -18.61 24.43
CA THR A 331 3.53 -19.74 24.86
C THR A 331 4.98 -19.67 24.40
N LEU A 332 5.25 -19.09 23.22
CA LEU A 332 6.60 -19.06 22.66
C LEU A 332 7.27 -17.69 22.79
N PHE A 333 6.55 -16.59 22.63
CA PHE A 333 7.18 -15.28 22.50
C PHE A 333 7.11 -14.43 23.76
N VAL A 334 6.02 -14.49 24.52
CA VAL A 334 5.90 -13.79 25.80
C VAL A 334 6.97 -14.25 26.83
N PRO A 335 7.27 -15.56 26.97
CA PRO A 335 8.31 -16.00 27.89
C PRO A 335 9.73 -15.51 27.55
N ILE A 336 9.99 -15.19 26.26
CA ILE A 336 11.32 -14.74 25.82
C ILE A 336 11.57 -13.26 26.17
N GLY A 337 10.56 -12.40 26.03
CA GLY A 337 10.79 -10.95 26.14
C GLY A 337 9.63 -10.16 26.73
N GLY A 338 8.68 -10.82 27.39
CA GLY A 338 7.45 -10.18 27.88
C GLY A 338 6.52 -9.77 26.76
N ASP A 339 5.43 -9.08 27.11
CA ASP A 339 4.35 -8.77 26.18
C ASP A 339 4.81 -7.89 24.99
N MET A 340 5.49 -6.78 25.25
CA MET A 340 5.83 -5.80 24.21
C MET A 340 6.88 -6.33 23.23
N PHE A 341 8.03 -6.82 23.75
CA PHE A 341 9.09 -7.34 22.91
C PHE A 341 8.69 -8.69 22.29
N GLY A 342 7.97 -9.55 23.04
CA GLY A 342 7.41 -10.79 22.51
C GLY A 342 6.45 -10.55 21.34
N SER A 343 5.62 -9.49 21.39
CA SER A 343 4.75 -9.10 20.29
C SER A 343 5.54 -8.70 19.02
N PHE A 344 6.62 -7.97 19.20
CA PHE A 344 7.54 -7.62 18.10
C PHE A 344 8.27 -8.86 17.55
N LEU A 345 8.80 -9.72 18.42
CA LEU A 345 9.47 -10.97 18.01
C LEU A 345 8.53 -11.89 17.22
N PHE A 346 7.27 -11.96 17.62
CA PHE A 346 6.25 -12.71 16.88
C PHE A 346 6.09 -12.17 15.45
N ALA A 347 5.97 -10.84 15.28
CA ALA A 347 5.90 -10.21 13.95
C ALA A 347 7.18 -10.47 13.15
N PHE A 348 8.35 -10.41 13.79
CA PHE A 348 9.63 -10.68 13.15
C PHE A 348 9.78 -12.15 12.74
N ALA A 349 9.28 -13.09 13.54
CA ALA A 349 9.24 -14.51 13.18
C ALA A 349 8.38 -14.76 11.92
N HIS A 350 7.23 -14.07 11.80
CA HIS A 350 6.42 -14.09 10.57
C HIS A 350 7.19 -13.55 9.36
N LEU A 351 7.91 -12.44 9.55
CA LEU A 351 8.76 -11.87 8.50
C LEU A 351 9.80 -12.89 8.01
N VAL A 352 10.52 -13.54 8.94
CA VAL A 352 11.53 -14.56 8.60
C VAL A 352 10.88 -15.77 7.92
N GLY A 353 9.78 -16.28 8.46
CA GLY A 353 9.06 -17.42 7.88
C GLY A 353 8.61 -17.15 6.43
N PHE A 354 8.00 -16.01 6.19
CA PHE A 354 7.60 -15.62 4.83
C PHE A 354 8.80 -15.36 3.92
N TRP A 355 9.90 -14.82 4.45
CA TRP A 355 11.11 -14.67 3.68
C TRP A 355 11.69 -16.01 3.24
N LEU A 356 11.67 -17.04 4.09
CA LEU A 356 12.10 -18.40 3.73
C LEU A 356 11.25 -18.99 2.60
N VAL A 357 9.93 -18.79 2.63
CA VAL A 357 9.02 -19.20 1.55
C VAL A 357 9.39 -18.48 0.25
N LEU A 358 9.59 -17.16 0.30
CA LEU A 358 9.98 -16.39 -0.88
C LEU A 358 11.37 -16.74 -1.39
N LEU A 359 12.32 -17.04 -0.50
CA LEU A 359 13.65 -17.51 -0.87
C LEU A 359 13.59 -18.84 -1.62
N TRP A 360 12.74 -19.77 -1.18
CA TRP A 360 12.51 -21.02 -1.88
C TRP A 360 11.94 -20.79 -3.28
N LEU A 361 10.90 -19.96 -3.41
CA LEU A 361 10.34 -19.58 -4.72
C LEU A 361 11.40 -18.91 -5.62
N TYR A 362 12.18 -18.00 -5.07
CA TYR A 362 13.23 -17.30 -5.78
C TYR A 362 14.31 -18.26 -6.33
N ARG A 363 14.76 -19.23 -5.51
CA ARG A 363 15.71 -20.26 -5.91
C ARG A 363 15.16 -21.17 -7.01
N LYS A 364 13.86 -21.46 -6.98
CA LYS A 364 13.13 -22.22 -8.01
C LYS A 364 12.79 -21.38 -9.25
N LYS A 365 13.10 -20.07 -9.25
CA LYS A 365 12.77 -19.11 -10.32
C LYS A 365 11.26 -19.01 -10.58
N ILE A 366 10.42 -19.20 -9.55
CA ILE A 366 8.98 -19.06 -9.60
C ILE A 366 8.63 -17.61 -9.28
N PHE A 367 8.10 -16.89 -10.26
CA PHE A 367 7.67 -15.50 -10.13
C PHE A 367 6.17 -15.43 -10.45
N ILE A 368 5.37 -15.21 -9.42
CA ILE A 368 3.90 -15.11 -9.52
C ILE A 368 3.57 -13.65 -9.80
N ASN A 369 3.23 -13.37 -11.05
CA ASN A 369 2.83 -12.04 -11.50
C ASN A 369 1.32 -12.02 -11.69
N LEU A 370 0.63 -11.13 -10.95
CA LEU A 370 -0.78 -10.80 -11.14
C LEU A 370 -0.90 -9.51 -11.93
#